data_c253b4884d704e026f3ca58e43c7af7f
#
_entry.id   c253b4884d704e026f3ca58e43c7af7f
#
_cell.length_a   1.000
_cell.length_b   1.000
_cell.length_c   1.000
_cell.angle_alpha   90.00
_cell.angle_beta   90.00
_cell.angle_gamma   90.00
#
_symmetry.space_group_name_H-M   'P 1'
#
loop_
_entity.id
_entity.type
_entity.pdbx_description
1 polymer ?
#
loop_
_entity_poly.entity_id
_entity_poly.type
_entity_poly.pdbx_seq_one_letter_code
_entity_poly.pdbx_strand_id
1 'polypeptide(L)'
;MAKLVGIFCICLTAFQAFSQPASKWQVGSITDVRIHQAEPDAYGTVSYDVSVKVGDTVYVVLYTPPLGEQTVKYVAGRDLLVLVGKSTIQYNDMLGQSHEVRIESQTPAPHPNGAKPISHKTQ
;
A
#
# COMPACT_ATOMS: atom_id res chain seq x y z
N MET A 1 -41.78 -8.42 52.32
CA MET A 1 -41.21 -7.30 51.56
C MET A 1 -40.15 -7.82 50.63
N ALA A 2 -40.50 -7.97 49.39
CA ALA A 2 -39.54 -8.39 48.37
C ALA A 2 -38.69 -7.17 47.99
N LYS A 3 -37.46 -7.17 48.37
CA LYS A 3 -36.52 -6.22 47.81
C LYS A 3 -36.04 -6.74 46.50
N LEU A 4 -36.55 -6.20 45.44
CA LEU A 4 -36.02 -6.39 44.10
C LEU A 4 -34.65 -5.68 44.05
N VAL A 5 -33.61 -6.42 44.31
CA VAL A 5 -32.28 -5.96 43.95
C VAL A 5 -32.15 -6.18 42.43
N GLY A 6 -32.45 -5.16 41.71
CA GLY A 6 -32.16 -5.15 40.29
C GLY A 6 -30.65 -5.16 40.10
N ILE A 7 -30.12 -6.33 39.84
CA ILE A 7 -28.76 -6.43 39.31
C ILE A 7 -28.81 -5.84 37.91
N PHE A 8 -28.47 -4.57 37.86
CA PHE A 8 -28.21 -3.91 36.58
C PHE A 8 -26.85 -4.47 36.10
N CYS A 9 -26.92 -5.57 35.36
CA CYS A 9 -25.78 -6.05 34.61
C CYS A 9 -25.54 -5.04 33.53
N ILE A 10 -24.75 -4.01 33.82
CA ILE A 10 -24.19 -3.16 32.78
C ILE A 10 -23.19 -4.03 32.05
N CYS A 11 -23.68 -4.66 31.00
CA CYS A 11 -22.78 -5.17 29.96
C CYS A 11 -22.10 -3.96 29.34
N LEU A 12 -21.01 -3.53 29.94
CA LEU A 12 -20.02 -2.74 29.24
C LEU A 12 -19.49 -3.63 28.15
N THR A 13 -20.20 -3.69 27.03
CA THR A 13 -19.57 -4.07 25.80
C THR A 13 -18.52 -3.01 25.55
N ALA A 14 -17.30 -3.33 25.93
CA ALA A 14 -16.18 -2.58 25.47
C ALA A 14 -16.22 -2.66 23.94
N PHE A 15 -16.81 -1.64 23.33
CA PHE A 15 -16.56 -1.37 21.94
C PHE A 15 -15.07 -1.11 21.87
N GLN A 16 -14.32 -2.17 21.61
CA GLN A 16 -13.01 -1.98 21.08
C GLN A 16 -13.23 -1.32 19.74
N ALA A 17 -13.23 -0.01 19.74
CA ALA A 17 -13.07 0.72 18.54
C ALA A 17 -11.74 0.24 17.96
N PHE A 18 -11.82 -0.67 17.01
CA PHE A 18 -10.72 -0.84 16.09
C PHE A 18 -10.57 0.51 15.43
N SER A 19 -9.72 1.34 15.98
CA SER A 19 -9.25 2.50 15.28
C SER A 19 -8.48 1.95 14.08
N GLN A 20 -9.20 1.74 12.99
CA GLN A 20 -8.53 1.64 11.71
C GLN A 20 -7.69 2.91 11.62
N PRO A 21 -6.37 2.79 11.40
CA PRO A 21 -5.59 3.99 11.17
C PRO A 21 -6.30 4.79 10.11
N ALA A 22 -6.69 6.00 10.44
CA ALA A 22 -7.32 6.90 9.50
C ALA A 22 -6.42 6.93 8.27
N SER A 23 -6.97 6.57 7.12
CA SER A 23 -6.23 6.57 5.87
C SER A 23 -5.67 7.96 5.65
N LYS A 24 -4.38 8.11 5.78
CA LYS A 24 -3.66 9.36 5.60
C LYS A 24 -3.00 9.39 4.25
N TRP A 25 -3.03 10.54 3.62
CA TRP A 25 -2.14 10.79 2.50
C TRP A 25 -0.69 10.79 2.99
N GLN A 26 0.13 9.98 2.38
CA GLN A 26 1.54 9.81 2.71
C GLN A 26 2.40 9.93 1.47
N VAL A 27 3.66 10.23 1.65
CA VAL A 27 4.61 10.20 0.54
C VAL A 27 5.00 8.75 0.28
N GLY A 28 4.77 8.30 -0.93
CA GLY A 28 5.27 7.03 -1.44
C GLY A 28 6.41 7.28 -2.42
N SER A 29 7.48 6.51 -2.31
CA SER A 29 8.62 6.58 -3.23
C SER A 29 8.64 5.34 -4.12
N ILE A 30 8.68 5.55 -5.43
CA ILE A 30 8.81 4.47 -6.39
C ILE A 30 10.25 3.95 -6.32
N THR A 31 10.40 2.67 -5.98
CA THR A 31 11.72 2.05 -5.83
C THR A 31 12.10 1.17 -7.01
N ASP A 32 11.12 0.62 -7.71
CA ASP A 32 11.35 -0.27 -8.84
C ASP A 32 10.13 -0.29 -9.77
N VAL A 33 10.37 -0.48 -11.06
CA VAL A 33 9.32 -0.64 -12.07
C VAL A 33 9.72 -1.79 -12.98
N ARG A 34 8.87 -2.82 -13.04
CA ARG A 34 9.10 -4.01 -13.87
C ARG A 34 7.90 -4.29 -14.75
N ILE A 35 8.14 -4.89 -15.89
CA ILE A 35 7.06 -5.40 -16.74
C ILE A 35 6.40 -6.58 -16.03
N HIS A 36 5.08 -6.52 -15.86
CA HIS A 36 4.32 -7.57 -15.20
C HIS A 36 4.23 -8.84 -16.05
N GLN A 37 4.00 -8.65 -17.35
CA GLN A 37 3.91 -9.75 -18.31
C GLN A 37 4.66 -9.40 -19.58
N ALA A 38 5.39 -10.39 -20.13
CA ALA A 38 6.24 -10.19 -21.29
C ALA A 38 5.45 -9.95 -22.58
N GLU A 39 4.22 -10.46 -22.66
CA GLU A 39 3.35 -10.29 -23.83
C GLU A 39 2.24 -9.31 -23.51
N PRO A 40 1.98 -8.36 -24.42
CA PRO A 40 0.84 -7.48 -24.26
C PRO A 40 -0.47 -8.27 -24.33
N ASP A 41 -1.51 -7.74 -23.70
CA ASP A 41 -2.84 -8.33 -23.78
C ASP A 41 -3.43 -8.20 -25.20
N ALA A 42 -4.67 -8.68 -25.40
CA ALA A 42 -5.36 -8.64 -26.69
C ALA A 42 -5.50 -7.22 -27.27
N TYR A 43 -5.33 -6.19 -26.45
CA TYR A 43 -5.40 -4.78 -26.85
C TYR A 43 -4.03 -4.13 -27.03
N GLY A 44 -2.95 -4.89 -26.91
CA GLY A 44 -1.59 -4.37 -26.96
C GLY A 44 -1.16 -3.60 -25.71
N THR A 45 -1.85 -3.76 -24.61
CA THR A 45 -1.56 -3.08 -23.34
C THR A 45 -0.57 -3.88 -22.52
N VAL A 46 0.46 -3.22 -22.04
CA VAL A 46 1.46 -3.80 -21.14
C VAL A 46 1.20 -3.30 -19.73
N SER A 47 1.17 -4.20 -18.77
CA SER A 47 1.05 -3.87 -17.35
C SER A 47 2.41 -3.93 -16.66
N TYR A 48 2.55 -3.13 -15.61
CA TYR A 48 3.80 -3.00 -14.86
C TYR A 48 3.57 -3.28 -13.38
N ASP A 49 4.55 -3.94 -12.77
CA ASP A 49 4.66 -4.06 -11.32
C ASP A 49 5.48 -2.86 -10.83
N VAL A 50 4.83 -1.99 -10.08
CA VAL A 50 5.48 -0.80 -9.52
C VAL A 50 5.64 -1.02 -8.03
N SER A 51 6.88 -0.96 -7.57
CA SER A 51 7.19 -1.04 -6.14
C SER A 51 7.20 0.36 -5.54
N VAL A 52 6.35 0.57 -4.53
CA VAL A 52 6.20 1.85 -3.85
C VAL A 52 6.49 1.66 -2.38
N LYS A 53 7.47 2.37 -1.89
CA LYS A 53 7.80 2.40 -0.47
C LYS A 53 6.99 3.50 0.21
N VAL A 54 6.18 3.10 1.18
CA VAL A 54 5.40 4.01 2.03
C VAL A 54 5.73 3.71 3.48
N GLY A 55 6.40 4.63 4.17
CA GLY A 55 6.90 4.36 5.52
C GLY A 55 7.85 3.16 5.52
N ASP A 56 7.55 2.17 6.32
CA ASP A 56 8.37 0.95 6.49
C ASP A 56 7.88 -0.23 5.63
N THR A 57 6.99 0.01 4.69
CA THR A 57 6.39 -1.03 3.86
C THR A 57 6.63 -0.75 2.38
N VAL A 58 6.97 -1.79 1.64
CA VAL A 58 7.02 -1.76 0.18
C VAL A 58 5.78 -2.46 -0.36
N TYR A 59 5.00 -1.74 -1.14
CA TYR A 59 3.84 -2.27 -1.85
C TYR A 59 4.20 -2.49 -3.31
N VAL A 60 3.85 -3.65 -3.83
CA VAL A 60 3.89 -3.89 -5.28
C VAL A 60 2.49 -3.71 -5.81
N VAL A 61 2.31 -2.77 -6.71
CA VAL A 61 1.02 -2.44 -7.31
C VAL A 61 1.04 -2.72 -8.80
N LEU A 62 -0.10 -3.16 -9.31
CA LEU A 62 -0.29 -3.40 -10.73
C LEU A 62 -0.72 -2.09 -11.41
N TYR A 63 0.13 -1.61 -12.30
CA TYR A 63 -0.16 -0.42 -13.09
C TYR A 63 -0.36 -0.78 -14.54
N THR A 64 -1.52 -0.42 -15.07
CA THR A 64 -1.83 -0.57 -16.50
C THR A 64 -2.04 0.82 -17.08
N PRO A 65 -1.18 1.26 -18.02
CA PRO A 65 -1.37 2.55 -18.66
C PRO A 65 -2.73 2.63 -19.35
N PRO A 66 -3.39 3.79 -19.34
CA PRO A 66 -4.58 4.00 -20.12
C PRO A 66 -4.33 3.77 -21.61
N LEU A 67 -5.36 3.36 -22.32
CA LEU A 67 -5.28 3.16 -23.78
C LEU A 67 -4.73 4.41 -24.47
N GLY A 68 -3.68 4.22 -25.27
CA GLY A 68 -3.02 5.29 -26.00
C GLY A 68 -1.85 5.96 -25.28
N GLU A 69 -1.60 5.67 -24.01
CA GLU A 69 -0.40 6.11 -23.30
C GLU A 69 0.70 5.07 -23.47
N GLN A 70 1.75 5.44 -24.18
CA GLN A 70 2.91 4.56 -24.41
C GLN A 70 4.06 4.81 -23.44
N THR A 71 3.97 5.86 -22.63
CA THR A 71 5.05 6.24 -21.74
C THR A 71 4.72 5.89 -20.29
N VAL A 72 5.57 5.09 -19.70
CA VAL A 72 5.55 4.88 -18.25
C VAL A 72 6.03 6.17 -17.61
N LYS A 73 5.10 6.94 -17.07
CA LYS A 73 5.42 8.18 -16.34
C LYS A 73 6.00 7.89 -14.95
N TYR A 74 6.05 6.64 -14.58
CA TYR A 74 6.50 6.20 -13.27
C TYR A 74 7.88 5.59 -13.37
N VAL A 75 8.84 6.27 -12.80
CA VAL A 75 10.24 5.82 -12.79
C VAL A 75 10.71 5.69 -11.34
N ALA A 76 11.67 4.80 -11.12
CA ALA A 76 12.30 4.66 -9.82
C ALA A 76 12.90 6.01 -9.36
N GLY A 77 12.77 6.30 -8.09
CA GLY A 77 13.23 7.54 -7.49
C GLY A 77 12.18 8.67 -7.44
N ARG A 78 11.00 8.45 -8.03
CA ARG A 78 9.93 9.44 -8.00
C ARG A 78 9.08 9.30 -6.75
N ASP A 79 8.75 10.42 -6.14
CA ASP A 79 7.83 10.49 -4.99
C ASP A 79 6.44 10.89 -5.45
N LEU A 80 5.44 10.29 -4.80
CA LEU A 80 4.03 10.54 -5.04
C LEU A 80 3.29 10.66 -3.72
N LEU A 81 2.24 11.46 -3.68
CA LEU A 81 1.26 11.37 -2.59
C LEU A 81 0.33 10.21 -2.84
N VAL A 82 0.25 9.32 -1.87
CA VAL A 82 -0.54 8.10 -1.95
C VAL A 82 -1.44 7.94 -0.73
N LEU A 83 -2.56 7.30 -0.95
CA LEU A 83 -3.49 6.88 0.10
C LEU A 83 -3.57 5.37 0.07
N VAL A 84 -3.03 4.72 1.10
CA VAL A 84 -2.98 3.26 1.17
C VAL A 84 -4.27 2.73 1.77
N GLY A 85 -4.98 1.91 1.00
CA GLY A 85 -6.15 1.15 1.44
C GLY A 85 -5.79 -0.30 1.76
N LYS A 86 -6.80 -1.13 1.95
CA LYS A 86 -6.62 -2.57 2.23
C LYS A 86 -6.07 -3.34 1.04
N SER A 87 -6.57 -3.05 -0.14
CA SER A 87 -6.25 -3.78 -1.37
C SER A 87 -5.82 -2.89 -2.52
N THR A 88 -5.91 -1.58 -2.35
CA THR A 88 -5.59 -0.60 -3.38
C THR A 88 -4.82 0.57 -2.81
N ILE A 89 -4.08 1.25 -3.68
CA ILE A 89 -3.47 2.54 -3.41
C ILE A 89 -4.08 3.56 -4.34
N GLN A 90 -4.55 4.67 -3.79
CA GLN A 90 -4.95 5.83 -4.55
C GLN A 90 -3.79 6.81 -4.66
N TYR A 91 -3.64 7.43 -5.80
CA TYR A 91 -2.68 8.50 -6.02
C TYR A 91 -3.25 9.54 -6.99
N ASN A 92 -2.72 10.74 -6.92
CA ASN A 92 -3.05 11.79 -7.86
C ASN A 92 -1.92 11.96 -8.88
N ASP A 93 -2.30 12.06 -10.14
CA ASP A 93 -1.34 12.38 -11.19
C ASP A 93 -0.96 13.87 -11.20
N MET A 94 -0.11 14.25 -12.13
CA MET A 94 0.35 15.64 -12.24
C MET A 94 -0.77 16.62 -12.64
N LEU A 95 -1.86 16.11 -13.19
CA LEU A 95 -3.05 16.89 -13.56
C LEU A 95 -4.09 16.94 -12.45
N GLY A 96 -3.79 16.33 -11.30
CA GLY A 96 -4.72 16.27 -10.17
C GLY A 96 -5.81 15.22 -10.29
N GLN A 97 -5.74 14.34 -11.29
CA GLN A 97 -6.69 13.24 -11.42
C GLN A 97 -6.34 12.10 -10.47
N SER A 98 -7.35 11.59 -9.79
CA SER A 98 -7.18 10.44 -8.90
C SER A 98 -7.18 9.14 -9.69
N HIS A 99 -6.23 8.29 -9.35
CA HIS A 99 -6.11 6.93 -9.85
C HIS A 99 -6.09 5.95 -8.69
N GLU A 100 -6.53 4.74 -8.95
CA GLU A 100 -6.51 3.65 -7.99
C GLU A 100 -5.84 2.43 -8.62
N VAL A 101 -4.87 1.88 -7.93
CA VAL A 101 -4.12 0.70 -8.38
C VAL A 101 -4.21 -0.42 -7.35
N ARG A 102 -4.29 -1.64 -7.82
CA ARG A 102 -4.39 -2.81 -6.96
C ARG A 102 -3.05 -3.16 -6.34
N ILE A 103 -3.05 -3.44 -5.04
CA ILE A 103 -1.89 -3.98 -4.34
C ILE A 103 -1.81 -5.48 -4.65
N GLU A 104 -0.68 -5.93 -5.17
CA GLU A 104 -0.41 -7.33 -5.42
C GLU A 104 0.29 -7.99 -4.23
N SER A 105 1.20 -7.27 -3.62
CA SER A 105 1.94 -7.73 -2.44
C SER A 105 2.42 -6.57 -1.59
N GLN A 106 2.74 -6.89 -0.34
CA GLN A 106 3.36 -5.94 0.58
C GLN A 106 4.42 -6.65 1.40
N THR A 107 5.54 -6.00 1.57
CA THR A 107 6.68 -6.52 2.35
C THR A 107 7.27 -5.42 3.21
N PRO A 108 7.87 -5.75 4.37
CA PRO A 108 8.62 -4.77 5.14
C PRO A 108 9.77 -4.19 4.30
N ALA A 109 9.95 -2.88 4.39
CA ALA A 109 11.07 -2.24 3.73
C ALA A 109 12.38 -2.63 4.43
N PRO A 110 13.49 -2.85 3.68
CA PRO A 110 14.79 -3.04 4.31
C PRO A 110 15.17 -1.76 5.05
N HIS A 111 15.65 -1.92 6.28
CA HIS A 111 16.12 -0.79 7.07
C HIS A 111 17.39 -0.20 6.46
N PRO A 112 17.42 1.10 6.17
CA PRO A 112 18.57 1.73 5.52
C PRO A 112 19.82 1.75 6.39
N ASN A 113 19.72 1.50 7.68
CA ASN A 113 20.83 1.54 8.64
C ASN A 113 21.57 0.21 8.80
N GLY A 114 21.49 -0.65 7.80
CA GLY A 114 22.25 -1.89 7.81
C GLY A 114 21.93 -2.80 8.99
N ALA A 115 20.75 -2.70 9.55
CA ALA A 115 20.24 -3.67 10.51
C ALA A 115 19.95 -5.01 9.83
N LYS A 116 20.60 -5.31 8.76
CA LYS A 116 20.82 -6.69 8.41
C LYS A 116 21.43 -7.32 9.65
N PRO A 117 20.80 -8.36 10.23
CA PRO A 117 21.57 -9.22 11.08
C PRO A 117 22.74 -9.64 10.22
N ILE A 118 23.86 -9.03 10.45
CA ILE A 118 25.08 -9.49 9.86
C ILE A 118 25.23 -10.87 10.45
N SER A 119 24.92 -11.88 9.68
CA SER A 119 25.39 -13.19 10.00
C SER A 119 26.91 -13.08 9.93
N HIS A 120 27.48 -12.68 11.02
CA HIS A 120 28.89 -12.91 11.20
C HIS A 120 29.07 -14.42 11.15
N LYS A 121 29.48 -14.90 10.02
CA LYS A 121 30.23 -16.13 10.03
C LYS A 121 31.48 -15.82 10.84
N THR A 122 31.35 -15.98 12.12
CA THR A 122 32.49 -16.15 12.95
C THR A 122 33.18 -17.44 12.47
N GLN A 123 34.22 -17.27 11.83
CA GLN A 123 35.12 -18.38 11.68
C GLN A 123 35.68 -18.77 13.05
#